data_eba9308ce9c8e25c71fd0a1a2ee0f85a
#
_entry.id   eba9308ce9c8e25c71fd0a1a2ee0f85a
#
_cell.length_a   1.000
_cell.length_b   1.000
_cell.length_c   1.000
_cell.angle_alpha   90.00
_cell.angle_beta   90.00
_cell.angle_gamma   90.00
#
_symmetry.space_group_name_H-M   'P 1'
#
loop_
_entity.id
_entity.type
_entity.pdbx_description
1 polymer ?
#
loop_
_entity_poly.entity_id
_entity_poly.type
_entity_poly.pdbx_seq_one_letter_code
_entity_poly.pdbx_strand_id
1 'polypeptide(L)' 'MIQDLYKQKKSLELSWEQEHLKEGRYTLEMTRIDHAIKEIITQIKIEEARIEDLRNKIIDARPEVSVAT' A
#
# COMPACT_ATOMS: atom_id res chain seq x y z
N MET A 1 -0.02 -8.16 -7.93
CA MET A 1 0.82 -8.34 -6.76
C MET A 1 1.10 -7.01 -6.10
N ILE A 2 1.85 -7.02 -5.00
CA ILE A 2 2.08 -5.81 -4.22
C ILE A 2 2.78 -4.70 -5.01
N GLN A 3 3.69 -5.08 -5.92
CA GLN A 3 4.38 -4.11 -6.76
C GLN A 3 3.41 -3.38 -7.69
N ASP A 4 2.40 -4.07 -8.18
CA ASP A 4 1.38 -3.46 -9.02
C ASP A 4 0.54 -2.47 -8.22
N LEU A 5 0.28 -2.78 -6.96
CA LEU A 5 -0.44 -1.86 -6.07
C LEU A 5 0.35 -0.58 -5.83
N TYR A 6 1.64 -0.68 -5.62
CA TYR A 6 2.49 0.49 -5.47
C TYR A 6 2.54 1.33 -6.73
N LYS A 7 2.59 0.69 -7.89
CA LYS A 7 2.55 1.41 -9.18
C LYS A 7 1.24 2.15 -9.37
N GLN A 8 0.13 1.50 -9.04
CA GLN A 8 -1.19 2.13 -9.12
C GLN A 8 -1.30 3.31 -8.17
N LYS A 9 -0.80 3.15 -6.95
CA LYS A 9 -0.79 4.23 -5.97
C LYS A 9 -0.02 5.44 -6.50
N LYS A 10 1.18 5.21 -7.01
CA LYS A 10 2.02 6.28 -7.55
C LYS A 10 1.36 6.98 -8.72
N SER A 11 0.73 6.23 -9.62
CA SER A 11 0.02 6.79 -10.76
C SER A 11 -1.13 7.68 -10.30
N LEU A 12 -1.88 7.25 -9.30
CA LEU A 12 -2.97 8.04 -8.74
C LEU A 12 -2.48 9.30 -8.04
N GLU A 13 -1.37 9.19 -7.33
CA GLU A 13 -0.76 10.36 -6.68
C GLU A 13 -0.33 11.41 -7.72
N LEU A 14 0.25 10.97 -8.82
CA LEU A 14 0.62 11.87 -9.91
C LEU A 14 -0.60 12.52 -10.53
N SER A 15 -1.67 11.76 -10.75
CA SER A 15 -2.91 12.31 -11.27
C SER A 15 -3.51 13.35 -10.34
N TRP A 16 -3.48 13.09 -9.04
CA TRP A 16 -3.95 14.03 -8.04
C TRP A 16 -3.14 15.33 -8.09
N GLU A 17 -1.83 15.19 -8.17
CA GLU A 17 -0.93 16.33 -8.21
C GLU A 17 -1.16 17.19 -9.45
N GLN A 18 -1.31 16.54 -10.61
CA GLN A 18 -1.60 17.24 -11.86
C GLN A 18 -2.91 17.99 -11.80
N GLU A 19 -3.94 17.37 -11.24
CA GLU A 19 -5.24 18.01 -11.09
C GLU A 19 -5.15 19.20 -10.15
N HIS A 20 -4.41 19.06 -9.05
CA HIS A 20 -4.21 20.15 -8.09
C HIS A 20 -3.50 21.33 -8.72
N LEU A 21 -2.44 21.07 -9.50
CA LEU A 21 -1.70 22.12 -10.18
C LEU A 21 -2.54 22.81 -11.25
N LYS A 22 -3.38 22.04 -11.92
CA LYS A 22 -4.24 22.56 -12.99
C LYS A 22 -5.34 23.45 -12.44
N GLU A 23 -6.03 22.99 -11.39
CA GLU A 23 -7.20 23.66 -10.86
C GLU A 23 -6.86 24.67 -9.76
N GLY A 24 -5.73 24.49 -9.09
CA GLY A 24 -5.34 25.37 -8.00
C GLY A 24 -6.20 25.25 -6.75
N ARG A 25 -7.04 24.23 -6.68
CA ARG A 25 -7.94 23.99 -5.56
C ARG A 25 -8.32 22.51 -5.50
N TYR A 26 -8.91 22.12 -4.37
CA TYR A 26 -9.40 20.76 -4.20
C TYR A 26 -10.67 20.56 -5.00
N THR A 27 -10.69 19.58 -5.90
CA THR A 27 -11.82 19.31 -6.79
C THR A 27 -12.49 18.00 -6.45
N LEU A 28 -13.67 17.77 -7.03
CA LEU A 28 -14.38 16.50 -6.89
C LEU A 28 -13.55 15.35 -7.46
N GLU A 29 -12.84 15.60 -8.55
CA GLU A 29 -11.96 14.58 -9.14
C GLU A 29 -10.86 14.19 -8.17
N MET A 30 -10.29 15.15 -7.45
CA MET A 30 -9.29 14.89 -6.44
C MET A 30 -9.84 14.04 -5.30
N THR A 31 -11.10 14.23 -4.93
CA THR A 31 -11.77 13.40 -3.94
C THR A 31 -11.86 11.96 -4.40
N ARG A 32 -12.20 11.74 -5.65
CA ARG A 32 -12.27 10.39 -6.23
C ARG A 32 -10.91 9.71 -6.24
N ILE A 33 -9.87 10.46 -6.63
CA ILE A 33 -8.51 9.97 -6.64
C ILE A 33 -8.06 9.62 -5.22
N ASP A 34 -8.39 10.46 -4.23
CA ASP A 34 -8.10 10.21 -2.83
C ASP A 34 -8.71 8.89 -2.36
N HIS A 35 -9.97 8.65 -2.70
CA HIS A 35 -10.64 7.39 -2.35
C HIS A 35 -9.94 6.19 -2.94
N ALA A 36 -9.56 6.30 -4.21
CA ALA A 36 -8.84 5.20 -4.88
C ALA A 36 -7.49 4.94 -4.21
N ILE A 37 -6.77 6.00 -3.84
CA ILE A 37 -5.49 5.87 -3.14
C ILE A 37 -5.68 5.17 -1.80
N LYS A 38 -6.70 5.55 -1.04
CA LYS A 38 -6.98 4.92 0.26
C LYS A 38 -7.30 3.44 0.13
N GLU A 39 -8.06 3.07 -0.89
CA GLU A 39 -8.36 1.66 -1.15
C GLU A 39 -7.10 0.87 -1.47
N ILE A 40 -6.22 1.44 -2.29
CA ILE A 40 -4.96 0.79 -2.64
C ILE A 40 -4.06 0.65 -1.41
N ILE A 41 -3.99 1.67 -0.57
CA ILE A 41 -3.23 1.61 0.67
C ILE A 41 -3.75 0.50 1.57
N THR A 42 -5.07 0.34 1.66
CA THR A 42 -5.68 -0.74 2.43
C THR A 42 -5.28 -2.10 1.88
N GLN A 43 -5.31 -2.28 0.56
CA GLN A 43 -4.90 -3.52 -0.08
C GLN A 43 -3.42 -3.81 0.14
N ILE A 44 -2.57 -2.78 0.08
CA ILE A 44 -1.15 -2.93 0.35
C ILE A 44 -0.93 -3.43 1.78
N LYS A 45 -1.64 -2.85 2.75
CA LYS A 45 -1.54 -3.27 4.14
C LYS A 45 -1.95 -4.73 4.33
N ILE A 46 -3.02 -5.15 3.66
CA ILE A 46 -3.47 -6.54 3.72
C ILE A 46 -2.41 -7.48 3.14
N GLU A 47 -1.83 -7.13 2.01
CA GLU A 47 -0.80 -7.96 1.38
C GLU A 47 0.47 -8.03 2.23
N GLU A 48 0.88 -6.91 2.80
CA GLU A 48 2.04 -6.86 3.68
C GLU A 48 1.83 -7.68 4.94
N ALA A 49 0.64 -7.61 5.53
CA ALA A 49 0.31 -8.41 6.71
C ALA A 49 0.33 -9.91 6.39
N ARG A 50 -0.13 -10.28 5.19
CA ARG A 50 -0.10 -11.67 4.74
C ARG A 50 1.32 -12.19 4.58
N ILE A 51 2.20 -11.38 4.00
CA ILE A 51 3.61 -11.72 3.83
C ILE A 51 4.27 -11.87 5.20
N GLU A 52 4.01 -10.96 6.11
CA GLU A 52 4.55 -11.01 7.46
C GLU A 52 4.08 -12.24 8.23
N ASP A 53 2.81 -12.60 8.09
CA ASP A 53 2.26 -13.81 8.69
C ASP A 53 3.00 -15.06 8.24
N LEU A 54 3.23 -15.17 6.93
CA LEU A 54 3.97 -16.30 6.38
C LEU A 54 5.40 -16.33 6.89
N ARG A 55 6.01 -15.16 6.98
CA ARG A 55 7.37 -15.04 7.49
C ARG A 55 7.45 -15.45 8.95
N ASN A 56 6.50 -15.04 9.77
CA ASN A 56 6.44 -15.41 11.17
C ASN A 56 6.22 -16.91 11.37
N LYS A 57 5.41 -17.52 10.54
CA LYS A 57 5.20 -18.97 10.58
C LYS A 57 6.49 -19.73 10.28
N ILE A 58 7.26 -19.26 9.33
CA ILE A 58 8.54 -19.88 8.99
C ILE A 58 9.52 -19.75 10.15
N ILE A 59 9.57 -18.59 10.77
CA ILE A 59 10.44 -18.34 11.92
C ILE A 59 10.05 -19.23 13.10
N ASP A 60 8.77 -19.33 13.38
CA ASP A 60 8.27 -20.16 14.48
C ASP A 60 8.54 -21.64 14.28
N ALA A 61 8.66 -22.07 13.03
CA ALA A 61 8.94 -23.45 12.70
C ALA A 61 10.41 -23.84 12.90
N ARG A 62 11.28 -22.87 13.16
CA ARG A 62 12.71 -23.10 13.36
C ARG A 62 13.05 -23.18 14.84
N PRO A 63 13.37 -24.36 15.37
CA PRO A 63 13.67 -24.51 16.79
C PRO A 63 14.91 -23.72 17.22
N GLU A 64 15.89 -23.61 16.37
CA GLU A 64 17.13 -22.90 16.70
C GLU A 64 16.91 -21.40 16.94
N VAL A 65 15.88 -20.85 16.38
CA VAL A 65 15.55 -19.43 16.57
C VAL A 65 15.13 -19.19 18.02
N SER A 66 14.36 -20.09 18.57
CA SER A 66 13.91 -19.99 19.95
C SER A 66 15.08 -20.08 20.92
N VAL A 67 16.04 -20.89 20.59
CA VAL A 67 17.20 -21.14 21.44
C VAL A 67 18.16 -19.97 21.44
N ALA A 68 18.23 -19.23 20.34
CA ALA A 68 19.13 -18.11 20.21
C ALA A 68 18.89 -17.02 21.24
N THR A 69 17.76 -17.03 21.82
CA THR A 69 17.44 -16.08 22.88
C THR A 69 17.64 -16.71 24.23
#